data_a27d1f0e49bd5c4686ad3905b5960eb9
#
_entry.id   a27d1f0e49bd5c4686ad3905b5960eb9
#
_cell.length_a   1.000
_cell.length_b   1.000
_cell.length_c   1.000
_cell.angle_alpha   90.00
_cell.angle_beta   90.00
_cell.angle_gamma   90.00
#
_symmetry.space_group_name_H-M   'P 1'
#
loop_
_entity.id
_entity.type
_entity.pdbx_description
1 polymer ?
#
loop_
_entity_poly.entity_id
_entity_poly.type
_entity_poly.pdbx_seq_one_letter_code
_entity_poly.pdbx_strand_id
1 'polypeptide(L)'
;MNQTDAKKIQLFILNLLLSFISFSLFAQKPIATLQLVSLQSKPIIKKGDKGTEDNQFGFEGGTCRKVNGVYYLFVTEVFDLPKTAATRLAIWKSSNGLKFEKVGIIAQTNRNWDDTTNHMSPWSPMPVYDDARKVWSVFNVGYRRKANSTTVYNMSGRILRHDSKVKGINGIAGTYKEAGWLNIEKKPEWWEGPGEMVSFYPYKVGKDWWAFYGGNSVPEAVDATGATDPNAKNIFYAGLLKATGGLTSKWIRQTALNPVQMDSEFVENSIVTKIAPQLYINLYDGANKQEISYACSKDGIHWGKEQLLKVPNAPAWIKNTRTPLCLIDEGKGIYTVFFTAFDGNNLDNIEPTWHDGFGNVGKLQVKIVTNKKQ
;
A
#
# COMPACT_ATOMS: atom_id res chain seq x y z
N MET A 1 54.50 6.59 -35.49
CA MET A 1 53.56 5.96 -34.50
C MET A 1 52.85 4.85 -35.22
N ASN A 2 53.10 3.61 -34.76
CA ASN A 2 52.59 2.43 -35.44
C ASN A 2 51.07 2.31 -35.25
N GLN A 3 50.35 1.77 -36.26
CA GLN A 3 48.88 1.59 -36.19
C GLN A 3 48.40 0.83 -34.91
N THR A 4 49.26 0.00 -34.36
CA THR A 4 49.06 -0.78 -33.14
C THR A 4 49.04 0.13 -31.88
N ASP A 5 49.87 1.15 -31.88
CA ASP A 5 49.94 2.10 -30.72
C ASP A 5 48.76 3.07 -30.69
N ALA A 6 48.27 3.47 -31.87
CA ALA A 6 47.07 4.30 -31.99
C ALA A 6 45.83 3.57 -31.51
N LYS A 7 45.68 2.26 -31.81
CA LYS A 7 44.55 1.44 -31.30
C LYS A 7 44.59 1.23 -29.77
N LYS A 8 45.79 1.06 -29.21
CA LYS A 8 45.95 0.92 -27.75
C LYS A 8 45.58 2.20 -27.02
N ILE A 9 45.98 3.35 -27.58
CA ILE A 9 45.62 4.68 -27.00
C ILE A 9 44.10 4.92 -27.11
N GLN A 10 43.46 4.59 -28.22
CA GLN A 10 42.01 4.70 -28.37
C GLN A 10 41.24 3.80 -27.38
N LEU A 11 41.72 2.56 -27.18
CA LEU A 11 41.08 1.62 -26.24
C LEU A 11 41.26 2.10 -24.78
N PHE A 12 42.42 2.68 -24.46
CA PHE A 12 42.68 3.25 -23.14
C PHE A 12 41.81 4.48 -22.86
N ILE A 13 41.66 5.37 -23.83
CA ILE A 13 40.77 6.56 -23.73
C ILE A 13 39.31 6.12 -23.63
N LEU A 14 38.87 5.12 -24.36
CA LEU A 14 37.50 4.61 -24.30
C LEU A 14 37.22 3.95 -22.94
N ASN A 15 38.14 3.20 -22.37
CA ASN A 15 38.02 2.64 -21.03
C ASN A 15 38.06 3.71 -19.94
N LEU A 16 38.83 4.77 -20.12
CA LEU A 16 38.87 5.90 -19.21
C LEU A 16 37.55 6.69 -19.25
N LEU A 17 36.99 6.92 -20.44
CA LEU A 17 35.65 7.55 -20.60
C LEU A 17 34.52 6.69 -20.03
N LEU A 18 34.56 5.36 -20.22
CA LEU A 18 33.60 4.42 -19.65
C LEU A 18 33.73 4.39 -18.10
N SER A 19 34.95 4.48 -17.54
CA SER A 19 35.14 4.56 -16.11
C SER A 19 34.66 5.89 -15.51
N PHE A 20 34.78 7.01 -16.22
CA PHE A 20 34.20 8.30 -15.79
C PHE A 20 32.67 8.34 -15.87
N ILE A 21 32.05 7.61 -16.82
CA ILE A 21 30.59 7.47 -16.89
C ILE A 21 30.07 6.58 -15.74
N SER A 22 30.87 5.60 -15.31
CA SER A 22 30.51 4.70 -14.20
C SER A 22 30.61 5.36 -12.81
N PHE A 23 31.33 6.46 -12.65
CA PHE A 23 31.48 7.15 -11.38
C PHE A 23 30.47 8.27 -11.10
N SER A 24 29.61 8.60 -12.04
CA SER A 24 28.53 9.58 -11.84
C SER A 24 27.21 8.99 -11.33
N LEU A 25 27.19 7.76 -10.85
CA LEU A 25 26.14 7.26 -9.94
C LEU A 25 26.32 7.85 -8.53
N PHE A 26 26.48 9.18 -8.42
CA PHE A 26 26.19 9.88 -7.19
C PHE A 26 24.74 9.56 -6.85
N ALA A 27 24.52 8.96 -5.70
CA ALA A 27 23.20 8.77 -5.15
C ALA A 27 22.46 10.11 -5.25
N GLN A 28 21.51 10.19 -6.21
CA GLN A 28 20.79 11.43 -6.45
C GLN A 28 20.06 11.76 -5.16
N LYS A 29 20.39 12.90 -4.55
CA LYS A 29 19.72 13.34 -3.31
C LYS A 29 18.20 13.26 -3.52
N PRO A 30 17.46 12.71 -2.58
CA PRO A 30 16.02 12.64 -2.70
C PRO A 30 15.45 14.03 -2.92
N ILE A 31 14.42 14.14 -3.79
CA ILE A 31 13.81 15.43 -4.14
C ILE A 31 13.06 16.06 -2.95
N ALA A 32 12.62 15.23 -2.02
CA ALA A 32 12.00 15.66 -0.76
C ALA A 32 12.26 14.63 0.34
N THR A 33 12.20 15.09 1.59
CA THR A 33 12.29 14.25 2.79
C THR A 33 11.12 14.52 3.73
N LEU A 34 10.66 13.48 4.40
CA LEU A 34 9.66 13.56 5.46
C LEU A 34 10.37 13.73 6.81
N GLN A 35 9.96 14.73 7.58
CA GLN A 35 10.45 14.98 8.93
C GLN A 35 9.30 14.85 9.92
N LEU A 36 9.47 14.01 10.95
CA LEU A 36 8.50 13.88 12.03
C LEU A 36 8.32 15.19 12.78
N VAL A 37 7.08 15.62 12.96
CA VAL A 37 6.70 16.81 13.74
C VAL A 37 6.12 16.40 15.08
N SER A 38 5.18 15.44 15.06
CA SER A 38 4.53 14.94 16.28
C SER A 38 4.07 13.48 16.09
N LEU A 39 3.98 12.77 17.20
CA LEU A 39 3.45 11.42 17.28
C LEU A 39 2.47 11.34 18.44
N GLN A 40 1.30 10.73 18.23
CA GLN A 40 0.37 10.43 19.30
C GLN A 40 0.91 9.28 20.16
N SER A 41 1.00 9.49 21.47
CA SER A 41 1.53 8.50 22.42
C SER A 41 0.61 7.31 22.62
N LYS A 42 -0.68 7.44 22.31
CA LYS A 42 -1.70 6.38 22.40
C LYS A 42 -2.32 6.13 21.03
N PRO A 43 -2.77 4.90 20.74
CA PRO A 43 -3.59 4.64 19.56
C PRO A 43 -4.82 5.54 19.52
N ILE A 44 -5.25 5.91 18.33
CA ILE A 44 -6.50 6.67 18.09
C ILE A 44 -7.70 5.75 17.90
N ILE A 45 -7.46 4.49 17.52
CA ILE A 45 -8.42 3.38 17.56
C ILE A 45 -7.64 2.16 18.05
N LYS A 46 -8.13 1.55 19.12
CA LYS A 46 -7.52 0.37 19.73
C LYS A 46 -8.50 -0.80 19.73
N LYS A 47 -7.99 -2.02 19.69
CA LYS A 47 -8.78 -3.22 19.95
C LYS A 47 -9.45 -3.11 21.33
N GLY A 48 -10.76 -3.40 21.39
CA GLY A 48 -11.57 -3.30 22.62
C GLY A 48 -12.17 -1.92 22.85
N ASP A 49 -11.87 -0.89 22.05
CA ASP A 49 -12.57 0.39 22.09
C ASP A 49 -14.01 0.22 21.56
N LYS A 50 -14.87 1.19 21.88
CA LYS A 50 -16.26 1.21 21.40
C LYS A 50 -16.30 1.08 19.86
N GLY A 51 -17.04 0.09 19.37
CA GLY A 51 -17.16 -0.26 17.96
C GLY A 51 -16.14 -1.27 17.50
N THR A 52 -15.24 -1.75 18.38
CA THR A 52 -14.25 -2.81 18.10
C THR A 52 -14.42 -4.03 19.02
N GLU A 53 -15.58 -4.18 19.66
CA GLU A 53 -15.84 -5.19 20.70
C GLU A 53 -15.60 -6.61 20.20
N ASP A 54 -15.87 -6.86 18.91
CA ASP A 54 -15.67 -8.13 18.23
C ASP A 54 -14.35 -8.21 17.41
N ASN A 55 -13.55 -7.15 17.41
CA ASN A 55 -12.26 -7.12 16.70
C ASN A 55 -11.18 -7.70 17.59
N GLN A 56 -10.86 -8.99 17.40
CA GLN A 56 -9.91 -9.71 18.24
C GLN A 56 -8.44 -9.45 17.85
N PHE A 57 -8.17 -9.16 16.57
CA PHE A 57 -6.81 -9.16 16.04
C PHE A 57 -6.30 -7.77 15.69
N GLY A 58 -7.16 -6.82 15.31
CA GLY A 58 -6.76 -5.44 15.03
C GLY A 58 -7.07 -4.99 13.61
N PHE A 59 -6.24 -4.10 13.11
CA PHE A 59 -6.45 -3.38 11.86
C PHE A 59 -5.27 -3.56 10.93
N GLU A 60 -5.56 -3.58 9.61
CA GLU A 60 -4.53 -3.65 8.58
C GLU A 60 -5.10 -3.19 7.23
N GLY A 61 -4.28 -2.46 6.45
CA GLY A 61 -4.66 -2.02 5.09
C GLY A 61 -5.83 -1.06 5.00
N GLY A 62 -5.79 -0.20 4.00
CA GLY A 62 -6.84 0.77 3.75
C GLY A 62 -6.31 2.18 3.53
N THR A 63 -7.18 3.18 3.68
CA THR A 63 -6.76 4.59 3.57
C THR A 63 -7.72 5.54 4.29
N CYS A 64 -7.21 6.73 4.64
CA CYS A 64 -8.01 7.81 5.16
C CYS A 64 -8.19 8.93 4.12
N ARG A 65 -9.39 9.50 4.06
CA ARG A 65 -9.73 10.68 3.27
C ARG A 65 -10.26 11.79 4.17
N LYS A 66 -9.91 13.04 3.86
CA LYS A 66 -10.47 14.22 4.54
C LYS A 66 -11.43 14.92 3.59
N VAL A 67 -12.70 15.00 3.95
CA VAL A 67 -13.76 15.61 3.16
C VAL A 67 -14.48 16.63 4.01
N ASN A 68 -14.52 17.89 3.56
CA ASN A 68 -15.16 19.00 4.30
C ASN A 68 -14.70 19.09 5.76
N GLY A 69 -13.41 18.91 6.01
CA GLY A 69 -12.81 18.96 7.34
C GLY A 69 -12.94 17.67 8.17
N VAL A 70 -13.72 16.70 7.73
CA VAL A 70 -13.99 15.44 8.43
C VAL A 70 -13.10 14.33 7.86
N TYR A 71 -12.49 13.54 8.73
CA TYR A 71 -11.70 12.37 8.37
C TYR A 71 -12.60 11.13 8.26
N TYR A 72 -12.41 10.38 7.19
CA TYR A 72 -13.05 9.10 6.93
C TYR A 72 -11.97 8.06 6.73
N LEU A 73 -11.78 7.21 7.72
CA LEU A 73 -10.84 6.10 7.68
C LEU A 73 -11.55 4.85 7.19
N PHE A 74 -11.09 4.32 6.09
CA PHE A 74 -11.47 3.04 5.52
C PHE A 74 -10.38 2.05 5.88
N VAL A 75 -10.69 0.99 6.60
CA VAL A 75 -9.68 0.08 7.11
C VAL A 75 -10.23 -1.35 7.19
N THR A 76 -9.35 -2.32 6.99
CA THR A 76 -9.63 -3.72 7.25
C THR A 76 -9.61 -3.96 8.74
N GLU A 77 -10.67 -4.52 9.28
CA GLU A 77 -10.73 -5.08 10.64
C GLU A 77 -10.64 -6.60 10.55
N VAL A 78 -9.77 -7.19 11.37
CA VAL A 78 -9.58 -8.64 11.46
C VAL A 78 -10.22 -9.13 12.75
N PHE A 79 -11.34 -9.82 12.65
CA PHE A 79 -12.13 -10.18 13.82
C PHE A 79 -12.12 -11.67 14.17
N ASP A 80 -11.66 -12.53 13.26
CA ASP A 80 -11.54 -13.97 13.52
C ASP A 80 -10.51 -14.61 12.58
N LEU A 81 -9.90 -15.76 12.96
CA LEU A 81 -8.82 -16.41 12.23
C LEU A 81 -8.84 -17.96 12.22
N PRO A 82 -9.93 -18.72 12.17
CA PRO A 82 -9.79 -20.18 12.35
C PRO A 82 -9.07 -20.87 11.18
N LYS A 83 -9.40 -20.55 9.93
CA LYS A 83 -8.78 -21.11 8.71
C LYS A 83 -8.41 -20.03 7.72
N THR A 84 -9.14 -18.93 7.73
CA THR A 84 -8.91 -17.74 6.92
C THR A 84 -9.16 -16.52 7.77
N ALA A 85 -8.50 -15.43 7.43
CA ALA A 85 -8.75 -14.16 8.07
C ALA A 85 -10.21 -13.76 7.85
N ALA A 86 -10.98 -13.77 8.92
CA ALA A 86 -12.33 -13.22 8.89
C ALA A 86 -12.24 -11.72 9.05
N THR A 87 -12.46 -11.01 7.96
CA THR A 87 -12.25 -9.58 7.84
C THR A 87 -13.51 -8.85 7.45
N ARG A 88 -13.54 -7.55 7.73
CA ARG A 88 -14.53 -6.62 7.20
C ARG A 88 -13.87 -5.28 6.84
N LEU A 89 -14.42 -4.61 5.87
CA LEU A 89 -14.02 -3.29 5.45
C LEU A 89 -14.89 -2.26 6.18
N ALA A 90 -14.32 -1.62 7.20
CA ALA A 90 -15.04 -0.67 8.05
C ALA A 90 -14.77 0.77 7.64
N ILE A 91 -15.77 1.64 7.91
CA ILE A 91 -15.67 3.08 7.75
C ILE A 91 -15.75 3.70 9.15
N TRP A 92 -14.72 4.46 9.50
CA TRP A 92 -14.64 5.23 10.72
C TRP A 92 -14.60 6.72 10.40
N LYS A 93 -15.22 7.55 11.22
CA LYS A 93 -15.36 8.99 11.01
C LYS A 93 -14.84 9.77 12.22
N SER A 94 -14.18 10.90 11.98
CA SER A 94 -13.69 11.80 13.02
C SER A 94 -13.70 13.26 12.54
N SER A 95 -14.15 14.19 13.37
CA SER A 95 -14.07 15.62 13.10
C SER A 95 -12.68 16.22 13.45
N ASN A 96 -11.90 15.55 14.30
CA ASN A 96 -10.63 16.08 14.81
C ASN A 96 -9.42 15.15 14.51
N GLY A 97 -9.65 13.98 13.91
CA GLY A 97 -8.62 12.99 13.62
C GLY A 97 -8.00 12.34 14.87
N LEU A 98 -8.69 12.37 16.02
CA LEU A 98 -8.27 11.77 17.29
C LEU A 98 -9.31 10.84 17.87
N LYS A 99 -10.58 11.19 17.77
CA LYS A 99 -11.71 10.37 18.25
C LYS A 99 -12.50 9.93 17.04
N PHE A 100 -12.56 8.64 16.83
CA PHE A 100 -13.24 8.01 15.71
C PHE A 100 -14.48 7.24 16.20
N GLU A 101 -15.52 7.24 15.39
CA GLU A 101 -16.71 6.40 15.52
C GLU A 101 -16.89 5.56 14.26
N LYS A 102 -17.27 4.29 14.42
CA LYS A 102 -17.61 3.42 13.29
C LYS A 102 -18.97 3.85 12.74
N VAL A 103 -19.01 4.16 11.43
CA VAL A 103 -20.23 4.64 10.77
C VAL A 103 -20.75 3.68 9.70
N GLY A 104 -19.98 2.68 9.31
CA GLY A 104 -20.44 1.71 8.32
C GLY A 104 -19.49 0.54 8.09
N ILE A 105 -20.03 -0.47 7.42
CA ILE A 105 -19.30 -1.63 6.87
C ILE A 105 -19.64 -1.71 5.39
N ILE A 106 -18.61 -1.90 4.54
CA ILE A 106 -18.77 -1.98 3.09
C ILE A 106 -18.97 -3.44 2.67
N ALA A 107 -18.12 -4.32 3.17
CA ALA A 107 -18.11 -5.74 2.91
C ALA A 107 -17.50 -6.49 4.10
N GLN A 108 -17.82 -7.75 4.24
CA GLN A 108 -17.22 -8.63 5.24
C GLN A 108 -17.11 -10.05 4.70
N THR A 109 -16.28 -10.86 5.33
CA THR A 109 -16.11 -12.28 5.01
C THR A 109 -17.46 -13.00 4.92
N ASN A 110 -17.60 -13.87 3.90
CA ASN A 110 -18.75 -14.77 3.81
C ASN A 110 -18.57 -16.04 4.67
N ARG A 111 -17.41 -16.20 5.34
CA ARG A 111 -17.01 -17.37 6.13
C ARG A 111 -17.05 -18.71 5.38
N ASN A 112 -17.12 -18.67 4.07
CA ASN A 112 -17.09 -19.87 3.24
C ASN A 112 -15.65 -20.15 2.78
N TRP A 113 -15.00 -21.13 3.40
CA TRP A 113 -13.66 -21.55 3.02
C TRP A 113 -13.55 -22.02 1.57
N ASP A 114 -14.61 -22.61 1.05
CA ASP A 114 -14.67 -23.13 -0.31
C ASP A 114 -15.22 -22.12 -1.33
N ASP A 115 -15.27 -20.84 -0.93
CA ASP A 115 -15.69 -19.78 -1.84
C ASP A 115 -14.75 -19.66 -3.05
N THR A 116 -15.33 -19.72 -4.23
CA THR A 116 -14.62 -19.54 -5.51
C THR A 116 -14.80 -18.15 -6.11
N THR A 117 -15.57 -17.30 -5.43
CA THR A 117 -16.00 -16.00 -5.94
C THR A 117 -15.18 -14.82 -5.40
N ASN A 118 -14.10 -15.09 -4.64
CA ASN A 118 -13.24 -14.09 -4.00
C ASN A 118 -13.95 -13.19 -2.96
N HIS A 119 -14.97 -13.71 -2.26
CA HIS A 119 -15.63 -13.01 -1.14
C HIS A 119 -15.30 -13.62 0.22
N MET A 120 -14.35 -14.55 0.24
CA MET A 120 -13.93 -15.23 1.47
C MET A 120 -13.31 -14.24 2.47
N SER A 121 -12.44 -13.34 2.01
CA SER A 121 -11.76 -12.37 2.88
C SER A 121 -11.53 -11.05 2.12
N PRO A 122 -12.36 -10.00 2.35
CA PRO A 122 -12.13 -8.68 1.77
C PRO A 122 -11.04 -7.92 2.52
N TRP A 123 -10.16 -7.18 1.78
CA TRP A 123 -8.97 -6.57 2.34
C TRP A 123 -8.65 -5.21 1.71
N SER A 124 -7.99 -4.31 2.46
CA SER A 124 -7.40 -3.05 2.01
C SER A 124 -8.35 -2.14 1.22
N PRO A 125 -9.37 -1.55 1.87
CA PRO A 125 -10.34 -0.68 1.21
C PRO A 125 -9.71 0.65 0.79
N MET A 126 -9.87 1.00 -0.49
CA MET A 126 -9.31 2.20 -1.10
C MET A 126 -10.42 3.07 -1.72
N PRO A 127 -10.95 4.06 -1.00
CA PRO A 127 -11.96 4.99 -1.52
C PRO A 127 -11.33 6.01 -2.48
N VAL A 128 -11.98 6.18 -3.62
CA VAL A 128 -11.64 7.18 -4.63
C VAL A 128 -12.91 7.85 -5.10
N TYR A 129 -12.91 9.17 -5.19
CA TYR A 129 -14.03 9.90 -5.76
C TYR A 129 -13.94 9.90 -7.28
N ASP A 130 -14.96 9.39 -7.93
CA ASP A 130 -15.11 9.41 -9.38
C ASP A 130 -15.86 10.69 -9.78
N ASP A 131 -15.13 11.69 -10.21
CA ASP A 131 -15.69 12.98 -10.61
C ASP A 131 -16.65 12.87 -11.79
N ALA A 132 -16.42 11.93 -12.70
CA ALA A 132 -17.26 11.73 -13.88
C ALA A 132 -18.63 11.14 -13.51
N ARG A 133 -18.65 10.17 -12.60
CA ARG A 133 -19.88 9.50 -12.16
C ARG A 133 -20.52 10.14 -10.92
N LYS A 134 -19.79 11.06 -10.25
CA LYS A 134 -20.19 11.71 -8.99
C LYS A 134 -20.49 10.72 -7.86
N VAL A 135 -19.68 9.65 -7.75
CA VAL A 135 -19.79 8.64 -6.70
C VAL A 135 -18.42 8.34 -6.08
N TRP A 136 -18.42 7.85 -4.87
CA TRP A 136 -17.25 7.23 -4.29
C TRP A 136 -17.20 5.77 -4.75
N SER A 137 -16.05 5.36 -5.27
CA SER A 137 -15.73 3.97 -5.56
C SER A 137 -14.70 3.48 -4.54
N VAL A 138 -15.01 2.42 -3.84
CA VAL A 138 -14.07 1.76 -2.94
C VAL A 138 -13.59 0.51 -3.64
N PHE A 139 -12.29 0.45 -3.88
CA PHE A 139 -11.60 -0.74 -4.37
C PHE A 139 -11.06 -1.52 -3.18
N ASN A 140 -11.10 -2.83 -3.27
CA ASN A 140 -10.50 -3.70 -2.27
C ASN A 140 -10.02 -4.99 -2.92
N VAL A 141 -9.09 -5.69 -2.28
CA VAL A 141 -8.78 -7.06 -2.64
C VAL A 141 -9.85 -7.97 -2.09
N GLY A 142 -10.41 -8.81 -2.93
CA GLY A 142 -11.24 -9.93 -2.50
C GLY A 142 -10.44 -11.22 -2.65
N TYR A 143 -10.28 -11.97 -1.56
CA TYR A 143 -9.53 -13.22 -1.56
C TYR A 143 -10.44 -14.43 -1.62
N ARG A 144 -9.92 -15.50 -2.22
CA ARG A 144 -10.36 -16.87 -2.10
C ARG A 144 -9.17 -17.76 -1.77
N ARG A 145 -9.38 -18.94 -1.21
CA ARG A 145 -8.27 -19.90 -1.06
C ARG A 145 -7.79 -20.39 -2.42
N LYS A 146 -6.52 -20.73 -2.52
CA LYS A 146 -5.99 -21.49 -3.65
C LYS A 146 -6.38 -22.96 -3.53
N ALA A 147 -6.43 -23.64 -4.66
CA ALA A 147 -6.63 -25.08 -4.68
C ALA A 147 -5.56 -25.75 -3.81
N ASN A 148 -6.00 -26.76 -3.03
CA ASN A 148 -5.14 -27.53 -2.10
C ASN A 148 -4.53 -26.74 -0.94
N SER A 149 -4.91 -25.48 -0.72
CA SER A 149 -4.46 -24.71 0.44
C SER A 149 -5.12 -25.18 1.73
N THR A 150 -4.35 -25.24 2.79
CA THR A 150 -4.81 -25.55 4.16
C THR A 150 -4.67 -24.35 5.10
N THR A 151 -4.10 -23.23 4.63
CA THR A 151 -3.82 -22.04 5.42
C THR A 151 -4.39 -20.76 4.80
N VAL A 152 -4.53 -19.75 5.64
CA VAL A 152 -5.01 -18.40 5.24
C VAL A 152 -4.08 -17.70 4.26
N TYR A 153 -2.81 -18.03 4.22
CA TYR A 153 -1.81 -17.33 3.39
C TYR A 153 -1.83 -17.73 1.93
N ASN A 154 -2.31 -18.92 1.64
CA ASN A 154 -2.35 -19.38 0.27
C ASN A 154 -3.64 -18.93 -0.40
N MET A 155 -3.79 -17.62 -0.53
CA MET A 155 -4.95 -16.95 -1.12
C MET A 155 -4.67 -16.42 -2.52
N SER A 156 -5.72 -16.35 -3.33
CA SER A 156 -5.72 -15.73 -4.65
C SER A 156 -6.61 -14.49 -4.61
N GLY A 157 -6.04 -13.33 -4.97
CA GLY A 157 -6.69 -12.03 -4.85
C GLY A 157 -7.16 -11.45 -6.17
N ARG A 158 -8.33 -10.82 -6.15
CA ARG A 158 -8.88 -10.02 -7.25
C ARG A 158 -9.38 -8.69 -6.74
N ILE A 159 -9.38 -7.69 -7.60
CA ILE A 159 -9.82 -6.34 -7.20
C ILE A 159 -11.32 -6.21 -7.43
N LEU A 160 -12.04 -6.03 -6.33
CA LEU A 160 -13.47 -5.78 -6.28
C LEU A 160 -13.73 -4.29 -6.10
N ARG A 161 -14.81 -3.79 -6.69
CA ARG A 161 -15.26 -2.41 -6.55
C ARG A 161 -16.63 -2.34 -5.91
N HIS A 162 -16.80 -1.37 -5.01
CA HIS A 162 -18.07 -0.97 -4.41
C HIS A 162 -18.32 0.50 -4.68
N ASP A 163 -19.49 0.85 -5.18
CA ASP A 163 -19.86 2.24 -5.44
C ASP A 163 -20.84 2.76 -4.36
N SER A 164 -20.66 4.02 -3.94
CA SER A 164 -21.58 4.66 -3.00
C SER A 164 -22.98 4.81 -3.62
N LYS A 165 -24.01 4.48 -2.87
CA LYS A 165 -25.39 4.68 -3.29
C LYS A 165 -25.78 6.17 -3.30
N VAL A 166 -25.13 6.96 -2.44
CA VAL A 166 -25.32 8.41 -2.36
C VAL A 166 -24.36 9.09 -3.32
N LYS A 167 -24.89 9.91 -4.23
CA LYS A 167 -24.09 10.72 -5.16
C LYS A 167 -23.48 11.94 -4.47
N GLY A 168 -22.42 12.46 -5.06
CA GLY A 168 -21.70 13.64 -4.58
C GLY A 168 -20.63 13.32 -3.55
N ILE A 169 -19.81 14.34 -3.25
CA ILE A 169 -18.64 14.20 -2.38
C ILE A 169 -19.02 13.79 -0.95
N ASN A 170 -20.21 14.19 -0.48
CA ASN A 170 -20.73 13.86 0.85
C ASN A 170 -21.19 12.40 0.99
N GLY A 171 -21.28 11.66 -0.11
CA GLY A 171 -21.64 10.23 -0.10
C GLY A 171 -20.55 9.31 0.45
N ILE A 172 -19.43 9.85 0.90
CA ILE A 172 -18.28 9.05 1.37
C ILE A 172 -18.63 8.11 2.55
N ALA A 173 -19.47 8.53 3.47
CA ALA A 173 -19.92 7.70 4.61
C ALA A 173 -21.18 6.89 4.32
N GLY A 174 -21.73 6.99 3.11
CA GLY A 174 -22.97 6.35 2.75
C GLY A 174 -22.87 4.84 2.62
N THR A 175 -24.02 4.22 2.38
CA THR A 175 -24.02 2.79 2.03
C THR A 175 -23.38 2.57 0.68
N TYR A 176 -22.64 1.48 0.55
CA TYR A 176 -21.98 1.05 -0.68
C TYR A 176 -22.69 -0.16 -1.27
N LYS A 177 -22.59 -0.32 -2.58
CA LYS A 177 -23.09 -1.48 -3.32
C LYS A 177 -21.96 -2.05 -4.15
N GLU A 178 -21.79 -3.35 -4.12
CA GLU A 178 -20.89 -4.04 -5.01
C GLU A 178 -21.20 -3.71 -6.47
N ALA A 179 -20.15 -3.40 -7.22
CA ALA A 179 -20.21 -2.96 -8.61
C ALA A 179 -19.39 -3.86 -9.54
N GLY A 180 -18.91 -4.98 -9.02
CA GLY A 180 -18.22 -6.04 -9.73
C GLY A 180 -16.70 -5.90 -9.77
N TRP A 181 -16.07 -6.84 -10.43
CA TRP A 181 -14.64 -6.97 -10.55
C TRP A 181 -14.04 -5.91 -11.46
N LEU A 182 -12.86 -5.41 -11.09
CA LEU A 182 -12.12 -4.50 -11.94
C LEU A 182 -11.62 -5.21 -13.19
N ASN A 183 -11.81 -4.56 -14.35
CA ASN A 183 -11.34 -5.09 -15.62
C ASN A 183 -9.85 -4.82 -15.79
N ILE A 184 -9.02 -5.77 -15.39
CA ILE A 184 -7.57 -5.71 -15.53
C ILE A 184 -7.15 -6.65 -16.66
N GLU A 185 -6.14 -6.27 -17.40
CA GLU A 185 -5.53 -7.08 -18.45
C GLU A 185 -5.19 -8.48 -17.94
N LYS A 186 -5.50 -9.52 -18.75
CA LYS A 186 -5.38 -10.92 -18.33
C LYS A 186 -3.96 -11.49 -18.34
N LYS A 187 -2.99 -10.76 -18.91
CA LYS A 187 -1.60 -11.22 -19.02
C LYS A 187 -0.82 -10.80 -17.77
N PRO A 188 -0.62 -11.69 -16.77
CA PRO A 188 0.18 -11.38 -15.60
C PRO A 188 1.66 -11.23 -16.01
N GLU A 189 2.40 -10.48 -15.20
CA GLU A 189 3.85 -10.36 -15.34
C GLU A 189 4.56 -11.43 -14.51
N TRP A 190 5.80 -11.74 -14.86
CA TRP A 190 6.58 -12.82 -14.24
C TRP A 190 6.73 -12.69 -12.70
N TRP A 191 6.71 -11.47 -12.19
CA TRP A 191 6.90 -11.15 -10.77
C TRP A 191 5.60 -11.18 -9.95
N GLU A 192 4.44 -11.26 -10.58
CA GLU A 192 3.16 -11.23 -9.86
C GLU A 192 2.90 -12.51 -9.06
N GLY A 193 3.55 -13.61 -9.44
CA GLY A 193 3.40 -14.89 -8.77
C GLY A 193 1.99 -15.48 -8.86
N PRO A 194 1.76 -16.62 -8.22
CA PRO A 194 0.49 -17.35 -8.32
C PRO A 194 -0.63 -16.77 -7.43
N GLY A 195 -0.32 -15.78 -6.57
CA GLY A 195 -1.28 -15.14 -5.65
C GLY A 195 -2.15 -14.08 -6.31
N GLU A 196 -1.94 -13.82 -7.60
CA GLU A 196 -2.61 -12.74 -8.29
C GLU A 196 -2.32 -11.39 -7.64
N MET A 197 -3.31 -10.50 -7.51
CA MET A 197 -3.10 -9.18 -6.93
C MET A 197 -3.35 -9.18 -5.42
N VAL A 198 -2.45 -8.60 -4.68
CA VAL A 198 -2.55 -8.45 -3.21
C VAL A 198 -2.85 -7.02 -2.77
N SER A 199 -2.77 -6.04 -3.69
CA SER A 199 -3.12 -4.65 -3.41
C SER A 199 -3.47 -3.89 -4.68
N PHE A 200 -4.23 -2.77 -4.55
CA PHE A 200 -4.58 -1.89 -5.66
C PHE A 200 -4.87 -0.48 -5.14
N TYR A 201 -4.05 0.50 -5.54
CA TYR A 201 -4.08 1.87 -5.01
C TYR A 201 -4.11 2.89 -6.14
N PRO A 202 -5.31 3.31 -6.60
CA PRO A 202 -5.45 4.25 -7.72
C PRO A 202 -5.18 5.69 -7.31
N TYR A 203 -4.53 6.43 -8.21
CA TYR A 203 -4.25 7.86 -8.10
C TYR A 203 -4.26 8.55 -9.46
N LYS A 204 -4.25 9.89 -9.48
CA LYS A 204 -4.23 10.66 -10.73
C LYS A 204 -2.83 11.18 -11.06
N VAL A 205 -2.46 11.05 -12.33
CA VAL A 205 -1.34 11.76 -12.97
C VAL A 205 -1.91 12.58 -14.12
N GLY A 206 -1.96 13.88 -13.96
CA GLY A 206 -2.70 14.75 -14.88
C GLY A 206 -4.19 14.38 -14.89
N LYS A 207 -4.70 14.07 -16.09
CA LYS A 207 -6.07 13.60 -16.30
C LYS A 207 -6.24 12.08 -16.22
N ASP A 208 -5.13 11.34 -16.25
CA ASP A 208 -5.13 9.89 -16.36
C ASP A 208 -5.17 9.23 -14.98
N TRP A 209 -5.85 8.08 -14.92
CA TRP A 209 -5.83 7.21 -13.75
C TRP A 209 -4.67 6.21 -13.84
N TRP A 210 -3.88 6.17 -12.80
CA TRP A 210 -2.81 5.22 -12.55
C TRP A 210 -3.10 4.47 -11.26
N ALA A 211 -2.49 3.31 -11.09
CA ALA A 211 -2.56 2.59 -9.82
C ALA A 211 -1.25 1.86 -9.55
N PHE A 212 -0.81 1.89 -8.31
CA PHE A 212 0.07 0.84 -7.80
C PHE A 212 -0.75 -0.43 -7.57
N TYR A 213 -0.16 -1.56 -7.86
CA TYR A 213 -0.68 -2.86 -7.47
C TYR A 213 0.46 -3.75 -6.98
N GLY A 214 0.18 -4.62 -6.03
CA GLY A 214 1.14 -5.57 -5.49
C GLY A 214 0.93 -6.96 -6.05
N GLY A 215 2.04 -7.70 -6.18
CA GLY A 215 2.05 -9.12 -6.48
C GLY A 215 2.97 -9.85 -5.51
N ASN A 216 2.60 -11.06 -5.11
CA ASN A 216 3.45 -11.92 -4.30
C ASN A 216 4.34 -12.75 -5.22
N SER A 217 5.61 -12.40 -5.30
CA SER A 217 6.58 -12.96 -6.24
C SER A 217 7.31 -14.21 -5.74
N VAL A 218 6.98 -14.70 -4.56
CA VAL A 218 7.58 -15.94 -4.02
C VAL A 218 6.55 -17.08 -4.07
N PRO A 219 6.48 -17.82 -5.19
CA PRO A 219 5.47 -18.86 -5.38
C PRO A 219 5.64 -20.07 -4.45
N GLU A 220 6.86 -20.30 -3.97
CA GLU A 220 7.24 -21.49 -3.23
C GLU A 220 7.49 -21.23 -1.73
N ALA A 221 7.22 -20.02 -1.27
CA ALA A 221 7.33 -19.70 0.16
C ALA A 221 6.35 -20.51 1.03
N VAL A 222 5.35 -21.11 0.39
CA VAL A 222 4.35 -21.95 1.04
C VAL A 222 4.27 -23.26 0.29
N ASP A 223 4.59 -24.36 0.93
CA ASP A 223 4.50 -25.70 0.36
C ASP A 223 3.04 -26.14 0.10
N ALA A 224 2.86 -27.34 -0.47
CA ALA A 224 1.54 -27.91 -0.74
C ALA A 224 0.70 -28.15 0.54
N THR A 225 1.31 -28.17 1.72
CA THR A 225 0.64 -28.29 3.01
C THR A 225 0.29 -26.94 3.61
N GLY A 226 0.76 -25.85 3.01
CA GLY A 226 0.59 -24.50 3.49
C GLY A 226 1.64 -24.08 4.52
N ALA A 227 2.67 -24.90 4.77
CA ALA A 227 3.78 -24.52 5.62
C ALA A 227 4.72 -23.56 4.89
N THR A 228 5.16 -22.53 5.58
CA THR A 228 6.11 -21.55 5.04
C THR A 228 7.52 -22.15 5.04
N ASP A 229 8.23 -22.05 3.93
CA ASP A 229 9.67 -22.28 3.94
C ASP A 229 10.35 -21.20 4.80
N PRO A 230 10.99 -21.56 5.91
CA PRO A 230 11.65 -20.59 6.79
C PRO A 230 12.82 -19.86 6.12
N ASN A 231 13.31 -20.36 4.98
CA ASN A 231 14.39 -19.76 4.22
C ASN A 231 13.87 -18.94 3.01
N ALA A 232 12.57 -18.97 2.74
CA ALA A 232 12.01 -18.22 1.62
C ALA A 232 12.04 -16.72 1.91
N LYS A 233 12.62 -15.96 1.00
CA LYS A 233 12.51 -14.50 1.02
C LYS A 233 11.07 -14.11 0.68
N ASN A 234 10.44 -13.38 1.56
CA ASN A 234 9.13 -12.78 1.30
C ASN A 234 9.32 -11.53 0.45
N ILE A 235 9.24 -11.67 -0.87
CA ILE A 235 9.43 -10.58 -1.83
C ILE A 235 8.06 -10.16 -2.35
N PHE A 236 7.72 -8.90 -2.11
CA PHE A 236 6.51 -8.26 -2.61
C PHE A 236 6.91 -7.11 -3.53
N TYR A 237 6.81 -7.33 -4.82
CA TYR A 237 7.00 -6.26 -5.79
C TYR A 237 5.71 -5.49 -6.03
N ALA A 238 5.86 -4.22 -6.38
CA ALA A 238 4.77 -3.38 -6.86
C ALA A 238 4.97 -3.04 -8.33
N GLY A 239 3.88 -2.96 -9.05
CA GLY A 239 3.83 -2.50 -10.43
C GLY A 239 2.84 -1.36 -10.62
N LEU A 240 2.85 -0.80 -11.82
CA LEU A 240 1.95 0.25 -12.25
C LEU A 240 0.93 -0.28 -13.26
N LEU A 241 -0.32 0.10 -13.04
CA LEU A 241 -1.41 -0.02 -13.99
C LEU A 241 -1.82 1.38 -14.48
N LYS A 242 -2.27 1.47 -15.72
CA LYS A 242 -2.90 2.66 -16.28
C LYS A 242 -4.28 2.33 -16.82
N ALA A 243 -5.28 3.13 -16.46
CA ALA A 243 -6.62 3.00 -17.04
C ALA A 243 -6.66 3.52 -18.47
N THR A 244 -7.39 2.83 -19.35
CA THR A 244 -7.55 3.24 -20.77
C THR A 244 -8.50 4.43 -20.94
N GLY A 245 -9.15 4.85 -19.87
CA GLY A 245 -10.11 5.96 -19.83
C GLY A 245 -10.42 6.36 -18.40
N GLY A 246 -11.70 6.36 -18.02
CA GLY A 246 -12.13 6.63 -16.64
C GLY A 246 -11.76 5.54 -15.65
N LEU A 247 -12.01 5.79 -14.37
CA LEU A 247 -11.67 4.91 -13.25
C LEU A 247 -12.20 3.47 -13.39
N THR A 248 -13.31 3.29 -14.09
CA THR A 248 -13.98 1.99 -14.29
C THR A 248 -13.67 1.33 -15.65
N SER A 249 -12.77 1.92 -16.44
CA SER A 249 -12.35 1.36 -17.73
C SER A 249 -11.39 0.17 -17.52
N LYS A 250 -10.91 -0.42 -18.63
CA LYS A 250 -9.88 -1.45 -18.59
C LYS A 250 -8.56 -0.85 -18.08
N TRP A 251 -7.87 -1.61 -17.21
CA TRP A 251 -6.55 -1.28 -16.68
C TRP A 251 -5.48 -2.12 -17.37
N ILE A 252 -4.40 -1.48 -17.80
CA ILE A 252 -3.30 -2.07 -18.56
C ILE A 252 -2.02 -2.00 -17.74
N ARG A 253 -1.31 -3.11 -17.64
CA ARG A 253 0.02 -3.20 -17.03
C ARG A 253 1.02 -2.35 -17.80
N GLN A 254 1.85 -1.65 -17.06
CA GLN A 254 2.91 -0.81 -17.64
C GLN A 254 4.23 -1.59 -17.64
N THR A 255 4.29 -2.65 -18.42
CA THR A 255 5.39 -3.65 -18.43
C THR A 255 6.78 -3.04 -18.59
N ALA A 256 6.90 -1.92 -19.33
CA ALA A 256 8.18 -1.22 -19.47
C ALA A 256 8.66 -0.52 -18.17
N LEU A 257 7.76 -0.35 -17.19
CA LEU A 257 8.03 0.30 -15.90
C LEU A 257 8.03 -0.71 -14.75
N ASN A 258 7.47 -1.88 -14.98
CA ASN A 258 7.23 -2.90 -13.94
C ASN A 258 8.36 -3.95 -13.88
N PRO A 259 8.68 -4.49 -12.70
CA PRO A 259 8.24 -3.98 -11.41
C PRO A 259 8.86 -2.61 -11.11
N VAL A 260 8.17 -1.77 -10.34
CA VAL A 260 8.68 -0.45 -9.96
C VAL A 260 9.86 -0.63 -9.02
N GLN A 261 11.03 -0.20 -9.47
CA GLN A 261 12.26 -0.36 -8.72
C GLN A 261 12.45 0.83 -7.77
N MET A 262 12.17 0.61 -6.49
CA MET A 262 12.40 1.56 -5.41
C MET A 262 13.52 1.11 -4.47
N ASP A 263 14.35 0.14 -4.90
CA ASP A 263 15.39 -0.52 -4.10
C ASP A 263 14.83 -1.19 -2.82
N SER A 264 13.57 -1.58 -2.83
CA SER A 264 12.91 -2.31 -1.73
C SER A 264 12.45 -3.68 -2.21
N GLU A 265 12.73 -4.71 -1.44
CA GLU A 265 12.25 -6.08 -1.69
C GLU A 265 10.80 -6.28 -1.22
N PHE A 266 10.24 -5.31 -0.51
CA PHE A 266 8.88 -5.36 -0.01
C PHE A 266 8.19 -4.02 -0.22
N VAL A 267 7.20 -3.98 -1.10
CA VAL A 267 6.39 -2.79 -1.39
C VAL A 267 4.93 -3.19 -1.41
N GLU A 268 4.23 -2.88 -0.34
CA GLU A 268 2.81 -3.16 -0.20
C GLU A 268 2.06 -1.91 0.30
N ASN A 269 0.75 -1.87 0.11
CA ASN A 269 -0.12 -0.82 0.66
C ASN A 269 0.32 0.61 0.26
N SER A 270 0.62 0.83 -1.01
CA SER A 270 1.06 2.12 -1.56
C SER A 270 0.01 3.21 -1.43
N ILE A 271 0.36 4.36 -0.85
CA ILE A 271 -0.49 5.54 -0.74
C ILE A 271 0.17 6.72 -1.46
N VAL A 272 -0.28 7.00 -2.68
CA VAL A 272 0.28 8.09 -3.48
C VAL A 272 -0.46 9.40 -3.22
N THR A 273 0.29 10.43 -2.87
CA THR A 273 -0.21 11.80 -2.68
C THR A 273 0.56 12.77 -3.56
N LYS A 274 -0.15 13.56 -4.36
CA LYS A 274 0.44 14.69 -5.08
C LYS A 274 0.59 15.88 -4.13
N ILE A 275 1.81 16.31 -3.92
CA ILE A 275 2.17 17.40 -3.00
C ILE A 275 2.26 18.73 -3.74
N ALA A 276 2.85 18.73 -4.94
CA ALA A 276 3.07 19.89 -5.78
C ALA A 276 3.06 19.48 -7.26
N PRO A 277 3.06 20.41 -8.21
CA PRO A 277 3.05 20.08 -9.65
C PRO A 277 4.10 19.05 -10.07
N GLN A 278 5.28 19.08 -9.45
CA GLN A 278 6.40 18.17 -9.73
C GLN A 278 6.85 17.40 -8.50
N LEU A 279 5.91 17.05 -7.61
CA LEU A 279 6.22 16.26 -6.43
C LEU A 279 5.05 15.36 -6.05
N TYR A 280 5.29 14.07 -6.16
CA TYR A 280 4.44 12.99 -5.65
C TYR A 280 5.23 12.25 -4.58
N ILE A 281 4.54 11.82 -3.54
CA ILE A 281 5.07 10.95 -2.49
C ILE A 281 4.20 9.70 -2.43
N ASN A 282 4.84 8.54 -2.44
CA ASN A 282 4.23 7.25 -2.16
C ASN A 282 4.70 6.80 -0.78
N LEU A 283 3.78 6.68 0.18
CA LEU A 283 4.01 5.96 1.43
C LEU A 283 3.63 4.50 1.21
N TYR A 284 4.38 3.57 1.79
CA TYR A 284 4.08 2.15 1.66
C TYR A 284 4.63 1.33 2.83
N ASP A 285 4.12 0.12 2.95
CA ASP A 285 4.64 -0.90 3.85
C ASP A 285 5.90 -1.49 3.20
N GLY A 286 7.04 -1.25 3.82
CA GLY A 286 8.33 -1.69 3.34
C GLY A 286 8.91 -2.83 4.16
N ALA A 287 10.11 -3.26 3.81
CA ALA A 287 10.81 -4.33 4.52
C ALA A 287 11.20 -3.97 5.95
N ASN A 288 11.37 -2.67 6.25
CA ASN A 288 11.70 -2.21 7.59
C ASN A 288 10.43 -2.06 8.44
N LYS A 289 10.23 -2.95 9.39
CA LYS A 289 9.04 -2.99 10.25
C LYS A 289 9.00 -1.89 11.33
N GLN A 290 10.07 -1.14 11.52
CA GLN A 290 10.13 -0.08 12.56
C GLN A 290 9.94 1.32 11.99
N GLU A 291 9.90 1.46 10.67
CA GLU A 291 9.86 2.75 9.98
C GLU A 291 8.84 2.68 8.83
N ILE A 292 8.26 3.83 8.51
CA ILE A 292 7.36 3.92 7.35
C ILE A 292 8.22 4.21 6.12
N SER A 293 8.12 3.33 5.13
CA SER A 293 8.81 3.49 3.85
C SER A 293 8.11 4.51 2.97
N TYR A 294 8.88 5.25 2.19
CA TYR A 294 8.34 6.14 1.17
C TYR A 294 9.31 6.35 0.00
N ALA A 295 8.75 6.71 -1.14
CA ALA A 295 9.50 7.14 -2.32
C ALA A 295 8.92 8.43 -2.89
N CYS A 296 9.75 9.19 -3.60
CA CYS A 296 9.35 10.44 -4.24
C CYS A 296 9.40 10.31 -5.76
N SER A 297 8.49 11.00 -6.45
CA SER A 297 8.47 11.10 -7.91
C SER A 297 8.19 12.55 -8.34
N LYS A 298 8.75 12.97 -9.48
CA LYS A 298 8.45 14.27 -10.09
C LYS A 298 7.18 14.25 -10.94
N ASP A 299 6.89 13.13 -11.53
CA ASP A 299 5.80 12.97 -12.50
C ASP A 299 4.69 12.00 -12.03
N GLY A 300 4.90 11.29 -10.91
CA GLY A 300 3.99 10.28 -10.39
C GLY A 300 4.09 8.93 -11.12
N ILE A 301 5.07 8.74 -12.00
CA ILE A 301 5.28 7.55 -12.82
C ILE A 301 6.65 6.94 -12.56
N HIS A 302 7.70 7.76 -12.60
CA HIS A 302 9.08 7.35 -12.34
C HIS A 302 9.43 7.63 -10.88
N TRP A 303 9.67 6.59 -10.13
CA TRP A 303 9.87 6.65 -8.68
C TRP A 303 11.35 6.56 -8.31
N GLY A 304 11.74 7.38 -7.34
CA GLY A 304 13.07 7.33 -6.74
C GLY A 304 13.22 6.17 -5.76
N LYS A 305 14.42 6.06 -5.19
CA LYS A 305 14.74 5.04 -4.19
C LYS A 305 13.95 5.20 -2.92
N GLU A 306 13.80 4.08 -2.21
CA GLU A 306 13.22 4.03 -0.87
C GLU A 306 13.90 4.99 0.09
N GLN A 307 13.10 5.64 0.89
CA GLN A 307 13.49 6.44 2.04
C GLN A 307 12.66 5.99 3.25
N LEU A 308 13.17 6.22 4.45
CA LEU A 308 12.54 5.79 5.69
C LEU A 308 12.16 7.01 6.53
N LEU A 309 10.89 7.06 6.96
CA LEU A 309 10.43 8.00 7.97
C LEU A 309 10.70 7.40 9.35
N LYS A 310 11.74 7.93 10.01
CA LYS A 310 12.12 7.52 11.36
C LYS A 310 11.12 8.00 12.39
N VAL A 311 10.74 7.11 13.29
CA VAL A 311 9.84 7.38 14.42
C VAL A 311 10.62 7.19 15.73
N PRO A 312 11.50 8.12 16.10
CA PRO A 312 12.35 7.99 17.29
C PRO A 312 11.50 7.99 18.56
N ASN A 313 11.94 7.25 19.58
CA ASN A 313 11.26 7.13 20.86
C ASN A 313 9.80 6.70 20.75
N ALA A 314 9.50 5.81 19.79
CA ALA A 314 8.17 5.27 19.62
C ALA A 314 7.67 4.61 20.91
N PRO A 315 6.39 4.81 21.30
CA PRO A 315 5.79 4.09 22.41
C PRO A 315 5.79 2.57 22.14
N ALA A 316 5.75 1.77 23.22
CA ALA A 316 5.84 0.31 23.12
C ALA A 316 4.82 -0.33 22.16
N TRP A 317 3.62 0.25 22.01
CA TRP A 317 2.61 -0.22 21.08
C TRP A 317 2.93 0.02 19.59
N ILE A 318 3.98 0.81 19.29
CA ILE A 318 4.52 1.05 17.94
C ILE A 318 5.87 0.34 17.81
N LYS A 319 6.00 -0.87 18.30
CA LYS A 319 7.24 -1.63 18.12
C LYS A 319 7.47 -1.99 16.66
N ASN A 320 6.38 -2.27 15.96
CA ASN A 320 6.37 -2.48 14.52
C ASN A 320 5.30 -1.59 13.89
N THR A 321 5.66 -0.84 12.87
CA THR A 321 4.71 -0.21 11.95
C THR A 321 4.31 -1.20 10.88
N ARG A 322 3.06 -1.17 10.44
CA ARG A 322 2.58 -2.06 9.38
C ARG A 322 2.19 -1.26 8.15
N THR A 323 1.08 -0.57 8.18
CA THR A 323 0.51 0.03 6.98
C THR A 323 0.32 1.52 7.13
N PRO A 324 0.91 2.37 6.29
CA PRO A 324 0.51 3.75 6.17
C PRO A 324 -0.88 3.84 5.53
N LEU A 325 -1.73 4.73 6.04
CA LEU A 325 -3.13 4.86 5.62
C LEU A 325 -3.44 6.18 4.91
N CYS A 326 -2.56 7.16 4.96
CA CYS A 326 -2.70 8.43 4.24
C CYS A 326 -1.47 9.32 4.37
N LEU A 327 -1.44 10.36 3.52
CA LEU A 327 -0.64 11.57 3.70
C LEU A 327 -1.56 12.76 3.40
N ILE A 328 -2.19 13.33 4.43
CA ILE A 328 -3.23 14.36 4.31
C ILE A 328 -2.64 15.72 4.62
N ASP A 329 -2.78 16.68 3.70
CA ASP A 329 -2.40 18.09 3.92
C ASP A 329 -3.33 18.74 4.95
N GLU A 330 -2.75 19.26 6.02
CA GLU A 330 -3.43 20.00 7.08
C GLU A 330 -3.24 21.52 6.91
N GLY A 331 -2.57 21.94 5.87
CA GLY A 331 -2.13 23.31 5.66
C GLY A 331 -0.82 23.64 6.38
N LYS A 332 -0.26 24.80 6.05
CA LYS A 332 1.01 25.32 6.63
C LYS A 332 2.19 24.34 6.52
N GLY A 333 2.17 23.45 5.51
CA GLY A 333 3.22 22.44 5.29
C GLY A 333 3.24 21.28 6.29
N ILE A 334 2.18 21.12 7.06
CA ILE A 334 1.99 19.98 7.97
C ILE A 334 1.10 18.93 7.30
N TYR A 335 1.48 17.68 7.40
CA TYR A 335 0.74 16.55 6.87
C TYR A 335 0.45 15.53 7.97
N THR A 336 -0.77 15.01 8.00
CA THR A 336 -1.15 13.89 8.89
C THR A 336 -0.93 12.57 8.17
N VAL A 337 -0.28 11.63 8.87
CA VAL A 337 -0.19 10.22 8.51
C VAL A 337 -0.93 9.42 9.57
N PHE A 338 -1.96 8.70 9.16
CA PHE A 338 -2.51 7.58 9.94
C PHE A 338 -1.77 6.32 9.52
N PHE A 339 -1.61 5.39 10.45
CA PHE A 339 -0.89 4.13 10.20
C PHE A 339 -1.38 3.05 11.16
N THR A 340 -1.14 1.79 10.82
CA THR A 340 -1.32 0.68 11.76
C THR A 340 0.01 0.29 12.38
N ALA A 341 -0.02 -0.08 13.66
CA ALA A 341 1.16 -0.53 14.38
C ALA A 341 0.78 -1.51 15.49
N PHE A 342 1.71 -2.37 15.87
CA PHE A 342 1.52 -3.40 16.89
C PHE A 342 2.76 -3.56 17.77
N ASP A 343 2.58 -4.18 18.94
CA ASP A 343 3.60 -4.38 19.96
C ASP A 343 4.27 -5.76 19.94
N GLY A 344 3.75 -6.68 19.14
CA GLY A 344 4.26 -8.03 19.00
C GLY A 344 5.66 -8.13 18.39
N ASN A 345 6.33 -9.24 18.67
CA ASN A 345 7.76 -9.38 18.41
C ASN A 345 8.08 -9.84 17.00
N ASN A 346 7.11 -10.36 16.21
CA ASN A 346 7.46 -10.90 14.91
C ASN A 346 6.26 -11.16 14.02
N LEU A 347 6.28 -10.60 12.82
CA LEU A 347 5.55 -11.16 11.71
C LEU A 347 6.15 -12.51 11.27
N ASP A 348 7.42 -12.77 11.58
CA ASP A 348 8.17 -13.93 11.12
C ASP A 348 7.90 -15.20 11.95
N ASN A 349 7.27 -15.08 13.13
CA ASN A 349 6.83 -16.21 13.96
C ASN A 349 5.31 -16.42 13.90
N ILE A 350 4.74 -16.21 12.74
CA ILE A 350 3.29 -16.20 12.55
C ILE A 350 2.67 -17.61 12.51
N GLU A 351 3.43 -18.68 12.54
CA GLU A 351 2.89 -20.02 12.74
C GLU A 351 2.90 -20.40 14.21
N PRO A 352 1.78 -20.65 14.77
CA PRO A 352 0.36 -20.47 14.38
C PRO A 352 -0.26 -19.18 14.90
N THR A 353 0.51 -18.14 15.10
CA THR A 353 0.16 -16.94 15.89
C THR A 353 0.11 -15.67 15.05
N TRP A 354 -0.79 -15.59 14.08
CA TRP A 354 -1.17 -14.35 13.39
C TRP A 354 -1.62 -13.21 14.32
N HIS A 355 -1.71 -13.51 15.60
CA HIS A 355 -2.26 -12.63 16.61
C HIS A 355 -1.54 -11.29 16.72
N ASP A 356 -0.26 -11.27 16.37
CA ASP A 356 0.61 -10.11 16.58
C ASP A 356 0.89 -9.31 15.29
N GLY A 357 0.36 -9.76 14.14
CA GLY A 357 0.58 -9.11 12.83
C GLY A 357 -0.37 -7.97 12.51
N PHE A 358 -1.43 -7.77 13.29
CA PHE A 358 -2.44 -6.74 13.08
C PHE A 358 -2.46 -5.79 14.25
N GLY A 359 -2.52 -4.49 13.94
CA GLY A 359 -2.25 -3.48 14.94
C GLY A 359 -3.41 -2.58 15.29
N ASN A 360 -3.09 -1.65 16.16
CA ASN A 360 -3.95 -0.51 16.45
C ASN A 360 -3.69 0.61 15.43
N VAL A 361 -4.62 1.56 15.32
CA VAL A 361 -4.45 2.72 14.44
C VAL A 361 -3.77 3.85 15.20
N GLY A 362 -2.70 4.37 14.61
CA GLY A 362 -1.93 5.50 15.11
C GLY A 362 -2.06 6.74 14.25
N LYS A 363 -1.54 7.85 14.78
CA LYS A 363 -1.45 9.13 14.09
C LYS A 363 -0.11 9.79 14.36
N LEU A 364 0.52 10.28 13.30
CA LEU A 364 1.66 11.19 13.40
C LEU A 364 1.50 12.36 12.44
N GLN A 365 2.33 13.38 12.60
CA GLN A 365 2.40 14.52 11.69
C GLN A 365 3.81 14.67 11.18
N VAL A 366 3.93 15.06 9.91
CA VAL A 366 5.21 15.29 9.25
C VAL A 366 5.24 16.64 8.56
N LYS A 367 6.45 17.15 8.33
CA LYS A 367 6.75 18.19 7.34
C LYS A 367 7.43 17.58 6.14
N ILE A 368 7.16 18.14 4.98
CA ILE A 368 7.85 17.79 3.74
C ILE A 368 8.90 18.87 3.49
N VAL A 369 10.17 18.46 3.48
CA VAL A 369 11.31 19.33 3.18
C VAL A 369 11.79 19.03 1.78
N THR A 370 11.62 19.97 0.85
CA THR A 370 12.11 19.87 -0.52
C THR A 370 13.57 20.29 -0.58
N ASN A 371 14.39 19.45 -1.19
CA ASN A 371 15.77 19.82 -1.49
C ASN A 371 15.75 20.77 -2.70
N LYS A 372 15.87 22.08 -2.46
CA LYS A 372 16.09 23.04 -3.54
C LYS A 372 17.33 22.61 -4.33
N LYS A 373 17.25 22.54 -5.65
CA LYS A 373 18.46 22.45 -6.47
C LYS A 373 19.34 23.66 -6.13
N GLN A 374 20.52 23.40 -5.59
CA GLN A 374 21.63 24.35 -5.67
C GLN A 374 22.04 24.53 -7.12
#